data_5c0419f72f1919a36bce39d69771262d
#
_entry.id   5c0419f72f1919a36bce39d69771262d
#
_cell.length_a   1.000
_cell.length_b   1.000
_cell.length_c   1.000
_cell.angle_alpha   90.00
_cell.angle_beta   90.00
_cell.angle_gamma   90.00
#
_symmetry.space_group_name_H-M   'P 1'
#
loop_
_entity.id
_entity.type
_entity.pdbx_description
1 polymer ?
#
loop_
_entity_poly.entity_id
_entity_poly.type
_entity_poly.pdbx_seq_one_letter_code
_entity_poly.pdbx_strand_id
1 'polypeptide(L)'
;MPLFNQKTTTGMALSDDNDILHFLNPDDTHYVDARTALKNSDIYSIVYQLSADLADGKLKATAPRAQGILNNPTKTSNAHAFWQSMYAQLLLGGECFAYRWRNDNGLDLYWEYLRPSQVQPFLLEDGSGLIYNVDFDEPEIGPMQAVPQGNMIHIRLMSRNGGKTGISPLSALSDELQIKDQSNKLTLSALARSIMAPGVLKIQHGGLLDEKQKAARSRSFMRQTASSKNGPIVLDDLEDYTPL
;
A
#
# COMPACT_ATOMS: atom_id res chain seq x y z
N MET A 1 18.73 -25.39 -33.04
CA MET A 1 18.12 -26.25 -32.01
C MET A 1 18.56 -25.75 -30.65
N PRO A 2 17.72 -25.16 -29.84
CA PRO A 2 18.08 -24.82 -28.49
C PRO A 2 17.80 -26.01 -27.59
N LEU A 3 18.84 -26.61 -27.09
CA LEU A 3 18.84 -27.62 -26.06
C LEU A 3 18.82 -26.91 -24.68
N PHE A 4 17.73 -26.28 -24.31
CA PHE A 4 17.45 -25.97 -22.92
C PHE A 4 16.30 -26.85 -22.47
N ASN A 5 16.68 -27.98 -21.86
CA ASN A 5 15.80 -28.80 -21.06
C ASN A 5 15.42 -27.93 -19.84
N GLN A 6 14.22 -27.33 -19.86
CA GLN A 6 13.63 -26.66 -18.70
C GLN A 6 13.36 -27.74 -17.66
N LYS A 7 14.33 -28.00 -16.79
CA LYS A 7 14.02 -28.55 -15.48
C LYS A 7 13.12 -27.53 -14.81
N THR A 8 11.88 -27.88 -14.57
CA THR A 8 10.98 -27.17 -13.66
C THR A 8 11.71 -27.08 -12.32
N THR A 9 12.31 -25.93 -12.07
CA THR A 9 12.97 -25.66 -10.80
C THR A 9 11.86 -25.38 -9.81
N THR A 10 11.44 -26.40 -9.09
CA THR A 10 10.50 -26.29 -7.98
C THR A 10 11.23 -25.58 -6.85
N GLY A 11 10.86 -24.35 -6.56
CA GLY A 11 11.34 -23.59 -5.43
C GLY A 11 10.20 -23.39 -4.43
N MET A 12 10.53 -23.22 -3.17
CA MET A 12 9.56 -22.86 -2.13
C MET A 12 9.35 -21.35 -2.15
N ALA A 13 8.11 -20.92 -2.33
CA ALA A 13 7.75 -19.48 -2.28
C ALA A 13 8.08 -18.93 -0.88
N LEU A 14 8.82 -17.83 -0.84
CA LEU A 14 9.24 -17.20 0.41
C LEU A 14 8.27 -16.11 0.91
N SER A 15 7.28 -15.75 0.11
CA SER A 15 6.26 -14.75 0.47
C SER A 15 5.19 -15.28 1.43
N ASP A 16 5.13 -16.60 1.65
CA ASP A 16 4.16 -17.25 2.54
C ASP A 16 4.78 -17.57 3.91
N ASP A 17 5.25 -16.57 4.65
CA ASP A 17 5.37 -16.68 6.11
C ASP A 17 3.96 -16.48 6.75
N ASN A 18 2.94 -17.02 6.11
CA ASN A 18 1.56 -16.98 6.59
C ASN A 18 1.41 -17.73 7.93
N ASP A 19 2.26 -18.71 8.23
CA ASP A 19 2.12 -19.52 9.43
C ASP A 19 2.35 -18.73 10.72
N ILE A 20 3.21 -17.70 10.69
CA ILE A 20 3.46 -16.86 11.89
C ILE A 20 2.43 -15.74 11.99
N LEU A 21 1.99 -15.17 10.87
CA LEU A 21 0.94 -14.14 10.85
C LEU A 21 -0.43 -14.72 11.18
N HIS A 22 -0.75 -15.93 10.72
CA HIS A 22 -1.96 -16.68 11.13
C HIS A 22 -1.96 -17.06 12.60
N PHE A 23 -0.80 -17.31 13.19
CA PHE A 23 -0.70 -17.64 14.62
C PHE A 23 -0.89 -16.40 15.52
N LEU A 24 -0.54 -15.20 15.04
CA LEU A 24 -0.65 -13.97 15.81
C LEU A 24 -1.99 -13.24 15.63
N ASN A 25 -2.66 -13.43 14.49
CA ASN A 25 -3.97 -12.82 14.20
C ASN A 25 -4.75 -13.66 13.18
N PRO A 26 -5.49 -14.69 13.59
CA PRO A 26 -6.24 -15.53 12.67
C PRO A 26 -7.39 -14.82 11.94
N ASP A 27 -7.84 -13.68 12.44
CA ASP A 27 -9.00 -12.94 11.89
C ASP A 27 -8.65 -11.58 11.26
N ASP A 28 -7.39 -11.12 11.28
CA ASP A 28 -7.04 -9.77 10.85
C ASP A 28 -6.13 -9.79 9.62
N THR A 29 -6.75 -9.96 8.46
CA THR A 29 -6.13 -9.77 7.14
C THR A 29 -6.04 -8.30 6.74
N HIS A 30 -5.89 -7.38 7.69
CA HIS A 30 -5.64 -5.96 7.38
C HIS A 30 -4.16 -5.72 7.05
N TYR A 31 -3.76 -6.27 5.91
CA TYR A 31 -2.53 -5.87 5.25
C TYR A 31 -2.70 -4.41 4.80
N VAL A 32 -1.95 -3.51 5.41
CA VAL A 32 -1.92 -2.12 4.95
C VAL A 32 -1.12 -2.08 3.64
N ASP A 33 -1.83 -2.16 2.52
CA ASP A 33 -1.26 -1.99 1.20
C ASP A 33 -0.53 -0.64 1.10
N ALA A 34 0.64 -0.63 0.48
CA ALA A 34 1.44 0.57 0.24
C ALA A 34 0.62 1.71 -0.41
N ARG A 35 -0.30 1.38 -1.32
CA ARG A 35 -1.21 2.35 -1.96
C ARG A 35 -2.17 3.00 -0.95
N THR A 36 -2.67 2.21 -0.01
CA THR A 36 -3.55 2.70 1.06
C THR A 36 -2.77 3.53 2.08
N ALA A 37 -1.56 3.10 2.43
CA ALA A 37 -0.67 3.83 3.33
C ALA A 37 -0.33 5.22 2.78
N LEU A 38 -0.05 5.35 1.49
CA LEU A 38 0.27 6.62 0.84
C LEU A 38 -0.91 7.62 0.76
N LYS A 39 -2.14 7.19 1.05
CA LYS A 39 -3.27 8.12 1.23
C LYS A 39 -3.22 8.84 2.58
N ASN A 40 -2.47 8.33 3.53
CA ASN A 40 -2.21 9.01 4.78
C ASN A 40 -1.13 10.07 4.57
N SER A 41 -1.45 11.34 4.85
CA SER A 41 -0.56 12.48 4.62
C SER A 41 0.76 12.39 5.39
N ASP A 42 0.74 11.82 6.59
CA ASP A 42 1.94 11.70 7.45
C ASP A 42 2.89 10.67 6.85
N ILE A 43 2.37 9.49 6.46
CA ILE A 43 3.18 8.45 5.83
C ILE A 43 3.73 8.96 4.50
N TYR A 44 2.88 9.58 3.69
CA TYR A 44 3.31 10.15 2.42
C TYR A 44 4.46 11.15 2.61
N SER A 45 4.31 12.07 3.56
CA SER A 45 5.33 13.10 3.81
C SER A 45 6.66 12.51 4.28
N ILE A 46 6.60 11.54 5.20
CA ILE A 46 7.80 10.88 5.72
C ILE A 46 8.49 10.05 4.62
N VAL A 47 7.74 9.23 3.90
CA VAL A 47 8.29 8.39 2.82
C VAL A 47 8.86 9.24 1.71
N TYR A 48 8.15 10.31 1.31
CA TYR A 48 8.62 11.24 0.29
C TYR A 48 9.95 11.90 0.71
N GLN A 49 10.00 12.47 1.92
CA GLN A 49 11.20 13.17 2.41
C GLN A 49 12.39 12.22 2.53
N LEU A 50 12.20 11.07 3.21
CA LEU A 50 13.28 10.12 3.41
C LEU A 50 13.77 9.52 2.09
N SER A 51 12.87 9.16 1.18
CA SER A 51 13.26 8.60 -0.12
C SER A 51 13.99 9.60 -1.00
N ALA A 52 13.58 10.89 -0.96
CA ALA A 52 14.27 11.96 -1.68
C ALA A 52 15.67 12.22 -1.11
N ASP A 53 15.79 12.35 0.21
CA ASP A 53 17.08 12.55 0.89
C ASP A 53 18.05 11.40 0.62
N LEU A 54 17.56 10.16 0.60
CA LEU A 54 18.38 9.00 0.25
C LEU A 54 18.77 9.00 -1.24
N ALA A 55 17.87 9.44 -2.13
CA ALA A 55 18.13 9.49 -3.57
C ALA A 55 19.15 10.59 -3.95
N ASP A 56 19.25 11.64 -3.16
CA ASP A 56 20.29 12.68 -3.31
C ASP A 56 21.67 12.20 -2.85
N GLY A 57 21.71 11.08 -2.14
CA GLY A 57 22.96 10.44 -1.71
C GLY A 57 23.81 9.99 -2.90
N LYS A 58 25.07 10.39 -2.91
CA LYS A 58 26.01 10.03 -4.00
C LYS A 58 26.51 8.59 -3.83
N LEU A 59 25.99 7.68 -4.64
CA LEU A 59 26.53 6.34 -4.74
C LEU A 59 27.85 6.36 -5.51
N LYS A 60 28.87 5.68 -4.98
CA LYS A 60 30.20 5.61 -5.59
C LYS A 60 30.58 4.17 -5.92
N ALA A 61 31.08 3.96 -7.11
CA ALA A 61 31.67 2.70 -7.52
C ALA A 61 33.14 2.91 -7.96
N THR A 62 33.97 1.93 -7.71
CA THR A 62 35.39 1.98 -8.08
C THR A 62 35.58 1.85 -9.60
N ALA A 63 34.76 1.02 -10.26
CA ALA A 63 34.85 0.82 -11.69
C ALA A 63 34.08 1.92 -12.44
N PRO A 64 34.68 2.62 -13.41
CA PRO A 64 34.05 3.70 -14.17
C PRO A 64 32.72 3.29 -14.83
N ARG A 65 32.63 2.06 -15.33
CA ARG A 65 31.41 1.54 -15.95
C ARG A 65 30.29 1.37 -14.91
N ALA A 66 30.60 0.81 -13.76
CA ALA A 66 29.62 0.67 -12.68
C ALA A 66 29.15 2.05 -12.20
N GLN A 67 30.03 3.03 -12.12
CA GLN A 67 29.65 4.41 -11.81
C GLN A 67 28.73 5.00 -12.88
N GLY A 68 28.94 4.68 -14.16
CA GLY A 68 28.08 5.10 -15.26
C GLY A 68 26.65 4.57 -15.10
N ILE A 69 26.48 3.30 -14.71
CA ILE A 69 25.18 2.70 -14.43
C ILE A 69 24.52 3.31 -13.20
N LEU A 70 25.27 3.56 -12.12
CA LEU A 70 24.74 4.22 -10.92
C LEU A 70 24.22 5.64 -11.22
N ASN A 71 24.88 6.36 -12.10
CA ASN A 71 24.49 7.71 -12.51
C ASN A 71 23.31 7.72 -13.50
N ASN A 72 23.13 6.65 -14.28
CA ASN A 72 22.06 6.50 -15.27
C ASN A 72 21.53 5.06 -15.24
N PRO A 73 20.82 4.68 -14.19
CA PRO A 73 20.42 3.28 -14.00
C PRO A 73 19.34 2.82 -14.98
N THR A 74 18.47 3.70 -15.43
CA THR A 74 17.31 3.35 -16.26
C THR A 74 17.26 4.18 -17.54
N LYS A 75 16.52 3.69 -18.54
CA LYS A 75 16.27 4.40 -19.80
C LYS A 75 15.05 5.33 -19.74
N THR A 76 14.14 5.09 -18.81
CA THR A 76 12.81 5.71 -18.78
C THR A 76 12.72 6.94 -17.88
N SER A 77 13.68 7.11 -16.95
CA SER A 77 13.70 8.23 -16.02
C SER A 77 15.14 8.63 -15.66
N ASN A 78 15.31 9.67 -14.85
CA ASN A 78 16.62 10.07 -14.33
C ASN A 78 17.03 9.20 -13.11
N ALA A 79 18.32 9.29 -12.73
CA ALA A 79 18.84 8.53 -11.60
C ALA A 79 18.12 8.83 -10.28
N HIS A 80 17.83 10.11 -10.01
CA HIS A 80 17.14 10.51 -8.78
C HIS A 80 15.76 9.83 -8.68
N ALA A 81 14.94 9.92 -9.72
CA ALA A 81 13.61 9.32 -9.72
C ALA A 81 13.66 7.78 -9.58
N PHE A 82 14.64 7.12 -10.22
CA PHE A 82 14.84 5.69 -10.08
C PHE A 82 15.18 5.33 -8.62
N TRP A 83 16.18 5.98 -8.04
CA TRP A 83 16.61 5.70 -6.67
C TRP A 83 15.53 6.08 -5.64
N GLN A 84 14.84 7.20 -5.85
CA GLN A 84 13.71 7.59 -5.01
C GLN A 84 12.61 6.53 -5.02
N SER A 85 12.27 5.96 -6.18
CA SER A 85 11.29 4.87 -6.31
C SER A 85 11.74 3.61 -5.56
N MET A 86 13.01 3.23 -5.70
CA MET A 86 13.61 2.10 -4.98
C MET A 86 13.54 2.30 -3.46
N TYR A 87 13.93 3.48 -2.96
CA TYR A 87 13.91 3.78 -1.54
C TYR A 87 12.49 3.95 -0.98
N ALA A 88 11.59 4.57 -1.73
CA ALA A 88 10.18 4.65 -1.33
C ALA A 88 9.57 3.25 -1.17
N GLN A 89 9.85 2.35 -2.11
CA GLN A 89 9.40 0.97 -2.03
C GLN A 89 10.04 0.22 -0.86
N LEU A 90 11.33 0.44 -0.60
CA LEU A 90 12.03 -0.14 0.54
C LEU A 90 11.41 0.30 1.88
N LEU A 91 11.06 1.59 2.01
CA LEU A 91 10.42 2.14 3.20
C LEU A 91 8.97 1.66 3.39
N LEU A 92 8.24 1.42 2.29
CA LEU A 92 6.86 0.94 2.33
C LEU A 92 6.76 -0.58 2.50
N GLY A 93 7.51 -1.30 1.67
CA GLY A 93 7.41 -2.76 1.57
C GLY A 93 8.47 -3.52 2.37
N GLY A 94 9.49 -2.83 2.90
CA GLY A 94 10.64 -3.46 3.56
C GLY A 94 11.64 -4.08 2.58
N GLU A 95 11.31 -4.14 1.30
CA GLU A 95 12.17 -4.63 0.22
C GLU A 95 11.85 -3.94 -1.10
N CYS A 96 12.83 -3.88 -2.00
CA CYS A 96 12.65 -3.33 -3.33
C CYS A 96 13.47 -4.12 -4.35
N PHE A 97 13.01 -4.07 -5.60
CA PHE A 97 13.52 -4.88 -6.67
C PHE A 97 13.85 -4.06 -7.91
N ALA A 98 14.93 -4.45 -8.59
CA ALA A 98 15.16 -4.03 -9.97
C ALA A 98 15.79 -5.17 -10.78
N TYR A 99 15.38 -5.30 -12.03
CA TYR A 99 15.94 -6.26 -12.95
C TYR A 99 17.15 -5.66 -13.64
N ARG A 100 18.21 -6.45 -13.82
CA ARG A 100 19.46 -6.05 -14.46
C ARG A 100 19.50 -6.55 -15.89
N TRP A 101 19.22 -5.68 -16.83
CA TRP A 101 19.40 -5.99 -18.24
C TRP A 101 20.88 -6.00 -18.58
N ARG A 102 21.36 -7.12 -19.11
CA ARG A 102 22.76 -7.37 -19.42
C ARG A 102 22.94 -7.71 -20.90
N ASN A 103 24.14 -7.43 -21.41
CA ASN A 103 24.56 -7.91 -22.71
C ASN A 103 25.09 -9.36 -22.62
N ASP A 104 25.42 -9.94 -23.76
CA ASP A 104 25.96 -11.32 -23.86
C ASP A 104 27.27 -11.53 -23.10
N ASN A 105 28.01 -10.46 -22.83
CA ASN A 105 29.22 -10.47 -22.02
C ASN A 105 28.94 -10.33 -20.50
N GLY A 106 27.69 -10.36 -20.09
CA GLY A 106 27.27 -10.24 -18.69
C GLY A 106 27.41 -8.84 -18.10
N LEU A 107 27.62 -7.81 -18.93
CA LEU A 107 27.74 -6.43 -18.48
C LEU A 107 26.38 -5.75 -18.45
N ASP A 108 26.12 -5.01 -17.37
CA ASP A 108 24.87 -4.27 -17.24
C ASP A 108 24.73 -3.20 -18.33
N LEU A 109 23.56 -3.15 -18.93
CA LEU A 109 23.15 -2.12 -19.88
C LEU A 109 22.33 -1.05 -19.20
N TYR A 110 21.34 -1.45 -18.44
CA TYR A 110 20.46 -0.61 -17.62
C TYR A 110 19.74 -1.48 -16.61
N TRP A 111 19.10 -0.86 -15.62
CA TRP A 111 18.25 -1.49 -14.64
C TRP A 111 16.81 -1.05 -14.81
N GLU A 112 15.89 -1.95 -14.52
CA GLU A 112 14.47 -1.71 -14.58
C GLU A 112 13.86 -1.90 -13.21
N TYR A 113 13.21 -0.85 -12.70
CA TYR A 113 12.50 -0.92 -11.43
C TYR A 113 11.32 -1.88 -11.54
N LEU A 114 11.18 -2.76 -10.57
CA LEU A 114 10.07 -3.71 -10.46
C LEU A 114 9.29 -3.46 -9.18
N ARG A 115 7.98 -3.44 -9.31
CA ARG A 115 7.10 -3.41 -8.14
C ARG A 115 7.14 -4.76 -7.42
N PRO A 116 6.98 -4.82 -6.09
CA PRO A 116 6.94 -6.08 -5.36
C PRO A 116 5.88 -7.07 -5.87
N SER A 117 4.74 -6.55 -6.36
CA SER A 117 3.69 -7.36 -6.96
C SER A 117 4.10 -8.07 -8.27
N GLN A 118 5.18 -7.63 -8.90
CA GLN A 118 5.73 -8.23 -10.13
C GLN A 118 6.81 -9.27 -9.85
N VAL A 119 7.27 -9.38 -8.62
CA VAL A 119 8.42 -10.22 -8.27
C VAL A 119 8.04 -11.21 -7.18
N GLN A 120 8.25 -12.48 -7.45
CA GLN A 120 8.06 -13.54 -6.46
C GLN A 120 9.39 -14.24 -6.21
N PRO A 121 10.01 -14.07 -5.03
CA PRO A 121 11.23 -14.76 -4.67
C PRO A 121 10.96 -16.21 -4.24
N PHE A 122 11.82 -17.12 -4.67
CA PHE A 122 11.83 -18.53 -4.29
C PHE A 122 13.21 -18.92 -3.79
N LEU A 123 13.24 -19.83 -2.83
CA LEU A 123 14.47 -20.49 -2.41
C LEU A 123 14.69 -21.72 -3.30
N LEU A 124 15.89 -21.90 -3.82
CA LEU A 124 16.26 -23.14 -4.52
C LEU A 124 16.14 -24.32 -3.56
N GLU A 125 15.75 -25.49 -4.06
CA GLU A 125 15.58 -26.70 -3.26
C GLU A 125 16.84 -27.15 -2.50
N ASP A 126 18.00 -26.87 -3.08
CA ASP A 126 19.31 -27.13 -2.47
C ASP A 126 19.74 -26.06 -1.45
N GLY A 127 18.93 -25.01 -1.27
CA GLY A 127 19.23 -23.90 -0.37
C GLY A 127 20.38 -22.99 -0.83
N SER A 128 20.93 -23.20 -2.04
CA SER A 128 22.15 -22.52 -2.51
C SER A 128 21.92 -21.05 -2.89
N GLY A 129 20.67 -20.63 -3.15
CA GLY A 129 20.39 -19.26 -3.57
C GLY A 129 18.91 -18.97 -3.78
N LEU A 130 18.65 -17.70 -4.18
CA LEU A 130 17.33 -17.26 -4.55
C LEU A 130 17.16 -17.24 -6.06
N ILE A 131 15.97 -17.58 -6.50
CA ILE A 131 15.47 -17.36 -7.85
C ILE A 131 14.21 -16.54 -7.78
N TYR A 132 13.87 -15.87 -8.88
CA TYR A 132 12.71 -14.98 -8.92
C TYR A 132 11.84 -15.30 -10.12
N ASN A 133 10.53 -15.30 -9.93
CA ASN A 133 9.59 -15.16 -11.02
C ASN A 133 9.24 -13.68 -11.15
N VAL A 134 9.35 -13.15 -12.36
CA VAL A 134 9.17 -11.73 -12.64
C VAL A 134 8.11 -11.58 -13.73
N ASP A 135 7.12 -10.74 -13.47
CA ASP A 135 6.08 -10.38 -14.42
C ASP A 135 6.27 -8.93 -14.85
N PHE A 136 6.69 -8.73 -16.11
CA PHE A 136 6.95 -7.41 -16.66
C PHE A 136 5.65 -6.78 -17.18
N ASP A 137 5.56 -5.45 -17.09
CA ASP A 137 4.42 -4.70 -17.64
C ASP A 137 4.41 -4.67 -19.17
N GLU A 138 5.56 -4.86 -19.80
CA GLU A 138 5.71 -4.88 -21.25
C GLU A 138 5.23 -6.21 -21.83
N PRO A 139 4.15 -6.21 -22.65
CA PRO A 139 3.59 -7.43 -23.22
C PRO A 139 4.59 -8.21 -24.12
N GLU A 140 5.57 -7.51 -24.66
CA GLU A 140 6.59 -8.10 -25.58
C GLU A 140 7.61 -8.95 -24.82
N ILE A 141 7.84 -8.67 -23.53
CA ILE A 141 8.81 -9.40 -22.72
C ILE A 141 8.17 -10.63 -22.09
N GLY A 142 6.94 -10.46 -21.59
CA GLY A 142 6.19 -11.51 -20.89
C GLY A 142 6.81 -11.90 -19.54
N PRO A 143 6.20 -12.87 -18.84
CA PRO A 143 6.69 -13.34 -17.55
C PRO A 143 7.97 -14.16 -17.70
N MET A 144 8.97 -13.85 -16.89
CA MET A 144 10.20 -14.62 -16.77
C MET A 144 10.19 -15.48 -15.50
N GLN A 145 10.44 -16.77 -15.66
CA GLN A 145 10.55 -17.71 -14.55
C GLN A 145 12.00 -18.06 -14.23
N ALA A 146 12.25 -18.39 -12.97
CA ALA A 146 13.55 -18.83 -12.48
C ALA A 146 14.72 -17.86 -12.80
N VAL A 147 14.45 -16.57 -12.71
CA VAL A 147 15.48 -15.53 -12.87
C VAL A 147 16.52 -15.69 -11.76
N PRO A 148 17.81 -15.87 -12.09
CA PRO A 148 18.84 -16.05 -11.07
C PRO A 148 19.10 -14.77 -10.28
N GLN A 149 19.49 -14.92 -9.01
CA GLN A 149 19.78 -13.82 -8.10
C GLN A 149 20.78 -12.80 -8.69
N GLY A 150 21.73 -13.25 -9.48
CA GLY A 150 22.70 -12.37 -10.14
C GLY A 150 22.08 -11.35 -11.11
N ASN A 151 20.88 -11.60 -11.64
CA ASN A 151 20.17 -10.70 -12.56
C ASN A 151 19.18 -9.78 -11.82
N MET A 152 19.10 -9.88 -10.50
CA MET A 152 18.22 -9.06 -9.69
C MET A 152 19.02 -8.17 -8.74
N ILE A 153 18.56 -6.96 -8.58
CA ILE A 153 18.89 -6.11 -7.43
C ILE A 153 17.73 -6.29 -6.45
N HIS A 154 18.01 -6.87 -5.31
CA HIS A 154 17.05 -7.09 -4.25
C HIS A 154 17.62 -6.50 -2.96
N ILE A 155 17.12 -5.35 -2.54
CA ILE A 155 17.52 -4.66 -1.32
C ILE A 155 16.43 -4.89 -0.27
N ARG A 156 16.83 -5.18 0.96
CA ARG A 156 15.96 -5.50 2.08
C ARG A 156 16.29 -4.62 3.27
N LEU A 157 15.27 -4.21 4.00
CA LEU A 157 15.46 -3.40 5.20
C LEU A 157 15.72 -4.30 6.40
N MET A 158 14.72 -4.96 6.91
CA MET A 158 14.79 -5.91 8.02
C MET A 158 14.22 -7.25 7.57
N SER A 159 14.76 -8.35 8.08
CA SER A 159 14.36 -9.69 7.69
C SER A 159 14.20 -10.60 8.90
N ARG A 160 13.24 -11.53 8.85
CA ARG A 160 13.08 -12.58 9.86
C ARG A 160 13.69 -13.91 9.44
N ASN A 161 13.93 -14.11 8.14
CA ASN A 161 14.36 -15.37 7.55
C ASN A 161 15.81 -15.38 7.07
N GLY A 162 16.69 -14.70 7.79
CA GLY A 162 18.11 -14.68 7.46
C GLY A 162 18.46 -13.86 6.22
N GLY A 163 17.67 -12.82 5.90
CA GLY A 163 17.93 -11.93 4.78
C GLY A 163 17.37 -12.42 3.44
N LYS A 164 16.46 -13.37 3.43
CA LYS A 164 15.85 -13.88 2.18
C LYS A 164 14.79 -12.92 1.66
N THR A 165 13.90 -12.42 2.54
CA THR A 165 12.89 -11.42 2.24
C THR A 165 12.90 -10.29 3.26
N GLY A 166 12.37 -9.13 2.89
CA GLY A 166 12.21 -7.98 3.77
C GLY A 166 10.87 -7.99 4.50
N ILE A 167 10.78 -7.25 5.58
CA ILE A 167 9.54 -7.04 6.34
C ILE A 167 9.13 -5.58 6.18
N SER A 168 7.87 -5.38 5.82
CA SER A 168 7.31 -4.04 5.70
C SER A 168 7.25 -3.35 7.06
N PRO A 169 7.80 -2.13 7.19
CA PRO A 169 7.61 -1.31 8.39
C PRO A 169 6.14 -0.96 8.64
N LEU A 170 5.30 -0.94 7.59
CA LEU A 170 3.87 -0.66 7.72
C LEU A 170 3.12 -1.75 8.50
N SER A 171 3.63 -2.98 8.50
CA SER A 171 3.03 -4.06 9.29
C SER A 171 3.04 -3.76 10.80
N ALA A 172 4.06 -3.03 11.27
CA ALA A 172 4.14 -2.61 12.67
C ALA A 172 3.27 -1.39 12.99
N LEU A 173 2.82 -0.66 11.97
CA LEU A 173 2.00 0.55 12.11
C LEU A 173 0.53 0.31 11.75
N SER A 174 0.14 -0.93 11.47
CA SER A 174 -1.22 -1.25 10.99
C SER A 174 -2.29 -0.80 11.98
N ASP A 175 -2.10 -1.06 13.26
CA ASP A 175 -3.06 -0.77 14.31
C ASP A 175 -3.21 0.74 14.52
N GLU A 176 -2.10 1.47 14.57
CA GLU A 176 -2.09 2.94 14.72
C GLU A 176 -2.76 3.63 13.53
N LEU A 177 -2.52 3.13 12.32
CA LEU A 177 -3.16 3.65 11.12
C LEU A 177 -4.66 3.41 11.13
N GLN A 178 -5.09 2.24 11.57
CA GLN A 178 -6.50 1.88 11.69
C GLN A 178 -7.20 2.73 12.75
N ILE A 179 -6.57 2.91 13.92
CA ILE A 179 -7.09 3.78 15.00
C ILE A 179 -7.22 5.23 14.50
N LYS A 180 -6.21 5.73 13.78
CA LYS A 180 -6.24 7.08 13.20
C LYS A 180 -7.37 7.25 12.19
N ASP A 181 -7.56 6.29 11.29
CA ASP A 181 -8.65 6.33 10.31
C ASP A 181 -10.03 6.29 10.96
N GLN A 182 -10.21 5.46 11.97
CA GLN A 182 -11.46 5.40 12.75
C GLN A 182 -11.70 6.70 13.52
N SER A 183 -10.67 7.27 14.16
CA SER A 183 -10.75 8.55 14.86
C SER A 183 -11.14 9.68 13.91
N ASN A 184 -10.54 9.75 12.73
CA ASN A 184 -10.89 10.74 11.71
C ASN A 184 -12.35 10.60 11.25
N LYS A 185 -12.82 9.38 11.03
CA LYS A 185 -14.23 9.10 10.67
C LYS A 185 -15.18 9.53 11.78
N LEU A 186 -14.85 9.23 13.04
CA LEU A 186 -15.65 9.66 14.20
C LEU A 186 -15.68 11.18 14.33
N THR A 187 -14.53 11.85 14.19
CA THR A 187 -14.42 13.31 14.23
C THR A 187 -15.26 13.95 13.14
N LEU A 188 -15.15 13.49 11.89
CA LEU A 188 -15.95 13.97 10.78
C LEU A 188 -17.45 13.76 11.02
N SER A 189 -17.83 12.61 11.55
CA SER A 189 -19.23 12.32 11.89
C SER A 189 -19.75 13.19 13.04
N ALA A 190 -18.90 13.46 14.04
CA ALA A 190 -19.25 14.35 15.16
C ALA A 190 -19.41 15.80 14.68
N LEU A 191 -18.48 16.27 13.81
CA LEU A 191 -18.59 17.59 13.18
C LEU A 191 -19.86 17.70 12.32
N ALA A 192 -20.16 16.70 11.51
CA ALA A 192 -21.40 16.67 10.73
C ALA A 192 -22.65 16.70 11.61
N ARG A 193 -22.63 16.02 12.76
CA ARG A 193 -23.75 16.06 13.74
C ARG A 193 -23.82 17.38 14.50
N SER A 194 -22.70 18.03 14.78
CA SER A 194 -22.69 19.34 15.46
C SER A 194 -23.25 20.47 14.57
N ILE A 195 -23.15 20.31 13.26
CA ILE A 195 -23.79 21.22 12.29
C ILE A 195 -25.31 20.99 12.26
N MET A 196 -25.75 19.75 12.46
CA MET A 196 -27.14 19.38 12.71
C MET A 196 -27.34 19.35 14.23
N ALA A 197 -27.77 20.44 14.81
CA ALA A 197 -28.02 20.51 16.25
C ALA A 197 -28.85 19.32 16.70
N PRO A 198 -28.34 18.45 17.59
CA PRO A 198 -29.15 17.36 18.12
C PRO A 198 -30.37 17.95 18.81
N GLY A 199 -31.53 17.44 18.50
CA GLY A 199 -32.78 17.95 19.07
C GLY A 199 -33.80 16.84 19.19
N VAL A 200 -34.80 17.12 19.96
CA VAL A 200 -35.97 16.25 20.11
C VAL A 200 -37.11 16.78 19.26
N LEU A 201 -37.54 15.98 18.28
CA LEU A 201 -38.76 16.24 17.53
C LEU A 201 -39.94 15.67 18.28
N LYS A 202 -40.73 16.52 18.86
CA LYS A 202 -41.97 16.14 19.60
C LYS A 202 -43.17 16.27 18.66
N ILE A 203 -43.92 15.20 18.49
CA ILE A 203 -45.13 15.17 17.69
C ILE A 203 -46.33 15.16 18.64
N GLN A 204 -47.14 16.20 18.61
CA GLN A 204 -48.35 16.34 19.43
C GLN A 204 -49.53 15.68 18.73
N HIS A 205 -49.61 14.37 18.76
CA HIS A 205 -50.79 13.67 18.24
C HIS A 205 -51.24 12.64 19.27
N GLY A 206 -52.57 12.56 19.52
CA GLY A 206 -53.16 11.72 20.55
C GLY A 206 -53.16 10.21 20.27
N GLY A 207 -52.23 9.73 19.45
CA GLY A 207 -52.05 8.30 19.13
C GLY A 207 -50.63 7.84 19.32
N LEU A 208 -50.45 6.62 19.82
CA LEU A 208 -49.13 5.93 19.86
C LEU A 208 -48.65 5.69 18.45
N LEU A 209 -47.64 6.43 18.04
CA LEU A 209 -46.92 6.15 16.75
C LEU A 209 -46.19 4.82 16.86
N ASP A 210 -46.43 3.96 15.88
CA ASP A 210 -45.67 2.73 15.72
C ASP A 210 -44.18 3.05 15.44
N GLU A 211 -43.26 2.15 15.81
CA GLU A 211 -41.81 2.35 15.65
C GLU A 211 -41.44 2.63 14.19
N LYS A 212 -42.12 2.01 13.23
CA LYS A 212 -41.93 2.25 11.79
C LYS A 212 -42.27 3.68 11.38
N GLN A 213 -43.32 4.23 11.98
CA GLN A 213 -43.77 5.61 11.70
C GLN A 213 -42.81 6.62 12.32
N LYS A 214 -42.32 6.37 13.56
CA LYS A 214 -41.27 7.16 14.23
C LYS A 214 -40.00 7.19 13.39
N ALA A 215 -39.54 6.04 12.92
CA ALA A 215 -38.34 5.92 12.09
C ALA A 215 -38.49 6.58 10.70
N ALA A 216 -39.69 6.55 10.11
CA ALA A 216 -39.99 7.21 8.85
C ALA A 216 -39.96 8.75 9.02
N ARG A 217 -40.56 9.25 10.09
CA ARG A 217 -40.61 10.68 10.37
C ARG A 217 -39.22 11.25 10.73
N SER A 218 -38.45 10.54 11.54
CA SER A 218 -37.07 10.87 11.83
C SER A 218 -36.21 10.97 10.56
N ARG A 219 -36.36 10.01 9.64
CA ARG A 219 -35.65 10.03 8.36
C ARG A 219 -36.09 11.19 7.46
N SER A 220 -37.38 11.52 7.45
CA SER A 220 -37.93 12.65 6.70
C SER A 220 -37.34 13.97 7.22
N PHE A 221 -37.37 14.15 8.55
CA PHE A 221 -36.80 15.33 9.20
C PHE A 221 -35.30 15.47 8.93
N MET A 222 -34.53 14.39 9.04
CA MET A 222 -33.11 14.41 8.72
C MET A 222 -32.84 14.78 7.24
N ARG A 223 -33.67 14.33 6.29
CA ARG A 223 -33.55 14.70 4.89
C ARG A 223 -33.84 16.19 4.67
N GLN A 224 -34.86 16.73 5.30
CA GLN A 224 -35.17 18.16 5.23
C GLN A 224 -34.04 19.01 5.81
N THR A 225 -33.50 18.62 6.94
CA THR A 225 -32.36 19.28 7.60
C THR A 225 -31.08 19.19 6.74
N ALA A 226 -30.82 18.07 6.11
CA ALA A 226 -29.67 17.87 5.24
C ALA A 226 -29.78 18.61 3.91
N SER A 227 -30.98 18.78 3.36
CA SER A 227 -31.23 19.50 2.11
C SER A 227 -31.26 21.01 2.29
N SER A 228 -31.59 21.50 3.48
CA SER A 228 -31.64 22.92 3.84
C SER A 228 -30.25 23.41 4.25
N LYS A 229 -29.39 23.67 3.29
CA LYS A 229 -28.00 24.13 3.53
C LYS A 229 -27.89 25.44 4.34
N ASN A 230 -28.92 26.27 4.46
CA ASN A 230 -29.02 27.50 5.31
C ASN A 230 -30.48 28.05 5.36
N GLY A 231 -31.50 27.25 5.09
CA GLY A 231 -32.89 27.70 5.12
C GLY A 231 -33.60 27.25 6.41
N PRO A 232 -34.73 27.91 6.76
CA PRO A 232 -35.52 27.52 7.90
C PRO A 232 -36.10 26.11 7.69
N ILE A 233 -36.08 25.31 8.76
CA ILE A 233 -36.75 24.01 8.77
C ILE A 233 -38.25 24.29 8.94
N VAL A 234 -39.05 23.78 8.03
CA VAL A 234 -40.52 23.90 8.12
C VAL A 234 -41.03 22.68 8.87
N LEU A 235 -41.68 22.92 10.00
CA LEU A 235 -42.35 21.93 10.83
C LEU A 235 -43.86 22.00 10.57
N ASP A 236 -44.53 20.87 10.74
CA ASP A 236 -45.98 20.80 10.70
C ASP A 236 -46.56 21.38 12.00
N ASP A 237 -47.79 21.88 12.01
CA ASP A 237 -48.46 22.50 13.19
C ASP A 237 -48.46 21.61 14.45
N LEU A 238 -48.26 20.33 14.30
CA LEU A 238 -48.23 19.33 15.35
C LEU A 238 -46.80 18.90 15.75
N GLU A 239 -45.79 19.50 15.15
CA GLU A 239 -44.39 19.16 15.38
C GLU A 239 -43.67 20.28 16.12
N ASP A 240 -43.05 19.98 17.23
CA ASP A 240 -42.22 20.89 18.00
C ASP A 240 -40.78 20.35 18.07
N TYR A 241 -39.81 21.19 17.73
CA TYR A 241 -38.38 20.81 17.72
C TYR A 241 -37.67 21.61 18.81
N THR A 242 -37.15 20.91 19.77
CA THR A 242 -36.34 21.48 20.84
C THR A 242 -34.88 21.05 20.65
N PRO A 243 -33.95 21.95 20.31
CA PRO A 243 -32.52 21.64 20.29
C PRO A 243 -32.04 21.27 21.70
N LEU A 244 -31.16 20.27 21.79
CA LEU A 244 -30.51 19.82 23.02
C LEU A 244 -29.24 20.60 23.29
#